data_9a1c6517c15949bcedd77c64dd5a0e62
#
_entry.id   9a1c6517c15949bcedd77c64dd5a0e62
#
_cell.length_a   1.000
_cell.length_b   1.000
_cell.length_c   1.000
_cell.angle_alpha   90.00
_cell.angle_beta   90.00
_cell.angle_gamma   90.00
#
_symmetry.space_group_name_H-M   'P 1'
#
loop_
_entity.id
_entity.type
_entity.pdbx_description
1 polymer ?
#
loop_
_entity_poly.entity_id
_entity_poly.type
_entity_poly.pdbx_seq_one_letter_code
_entity_poly.pdbx_strand_id
1 'polypeptide(L)'
;LNNLYDLTLEREYNELCGISQKELEAYFPQELATYDREKIKLWYNGYRWDTDGVAVYNPFSLLRFFAGGGKFQNFWYATGTPTFLMELSKSEHFYSFTEITADLNDLQNFSIENINFVPVLFQTGYLTLVGYDEVLNNAILSFPNLEVKESYLRNLADLYIQSQTSPSKVILSDILKSFKAKHPEALKIAINKAFKHIPYPLGQKENEQFYQAIVHLLFSLLGVYIHSEVHTKDGRADAIISIDEGVFCLEFKLDQSAESAVQQVKDKQYLAAYEDLGKPMHIIGINFSREKKEIEELIWEEVHP
;
A
#
# COMPACT_ATOMS: atom_id res chain seq x y z
N LEU A 1 -21.27 -17.90 -21.70
CA LEU A 1 -20.24 -18.98 -21.78
C LEU A 1 -20.55 -20.11 -20.78
N ASN A 2 -21.80 -20.57 -20.75
CA ASN A 2 -22.29 -21.55 -19.77
C ASN A 2 -21.67 -22.98 -19.87
N ASN A 3 -20.71 -23.19 -20.79
CA ASN A 3 -20.08 -24.48 -21.01
C ASN A 3 -18.61 -24.52 -20.58
N LEU A 4 -18.10 -23.44 -19.97
CA LEU A 4 -16.75 -23.40 -19.40
C LEU A 4 -16.85 -23.59 -17.90
N TYR A 5 -15.97 -24.43 -17.38
CA TYR A 5 -15.80 -24.63 -15.95
C TYR A 5 -14.76 -23.63 -15.46
N ASP A 6 -15.12 -22.80 -14.48
CA ASP A 6 -14.20 -21.85 -13.85
C ASP A 6 -13.37 -22.61 -12.82
N LEU A 7 -12.04 -22.58 -13.00
CA LEU A 7 -11.08 -23.23 -12.09
C LEU A 7 -10.61 -22.31 -10.96
N THR A 8 -11.07 -21.05 -10.95
CA THR A 8 -10.77 -20.11 -9.88
C THR A 8 -11.31 -20.66 -8.56
N LEU A 9 -10.50 -20.65 -7.52
CA LEU A 9 -10.78 -21.19 -6.19
C LEU A 9 -10.84 -22.74 -6.11
N GLU A 10 -10.53 -23.45 -7.19
CA GLU A 10 -10.43 -24.90 -7.15
C GLU A 10 -9.05 -25.34 -6.64
N ARG A 11 -9.03 -26.04 -5.52
CA ARG A 11 -7.81 -26.44 -4.79
C ARG A 11 -6.79 -27.18 -5.65
N GLU A 12 -7.26 -28.07 -6.52
CA GLU A 12 -6.40 -28.90 -7.39
C GLU A 12 -5.58 -28.08 -8.37
N TYR A 13 -6.04 -26.85 -8.68
CA TYR A 13 -5.42 -25.98 -9.67
C TYR A 13 -4.71 -24.75 -9.06
N ASN A 14 -4.62 -24.68 -7.73
CA ASN A 14 -4.04 -23.51 -7.03
C ASN A 14 -2.60 -23.19 -7.46
N GLU A 15 -1.79 -24.21 -7.81
CA GLU A 15 -0.39 -24.06 -8.22
C GLU A 15 -0.22 -23.97 -9.75
N LEU A 16 -1.28 -24.12 -10.56
CA LEU A 16 -1.21 -24.28 -12.02
C LEU A 16 -0.51 -23.13 -12.73
N CYS A 17 -0.74 -21.89 -12.31
CA CYS A 17 -0.24 -20.67 -12.97
C CYS A 17 0.94 -20.01 -12.22
N GLY A 18 1.53 -20.69 -11.24
CA GLY A 18 2.62 -20.16 -10.41
C GLY A 18 3.84 -21.07 -10.38
N ILE A 19 4.88 -20.61 -9.68
CA ILE A 19 6.02 -21.44 -9.28
C ILE A 19 5.89 -21.63 -7.77
N SER A 20 5.77 -22.86 -7.32
CA SER A 20 5.73 -23.18 -5.90
C SER A 20 7.13 -23.07 -5.26
N GLN A 21 7.20 -22.96 -3.94
CA GLN A 21 8.47 -22.91 -3.21
C GLN A 21 9.33 -24.16 -3.50
N LYS A 22 8.69 -25.33 -3.60
CA LYS A 22 9.38 -26.61 -3.89
C LYS A 22 10.01 -26.61 -5.28
N GLU A 23 9.30 -26.11 -6.28
CA GLU A 23 9.81 -25.99 -7.65
C GLU A 23 10.94 -24.96 -7.74
N LEU A 24 10.81 -23.83 -7.04
CA LEU A 24 11.85 -22.84 -6.98
C LEU A 24 13.15 -23.41 -6.41
N GLU A 25 13.08 -24.19 -5.33
CA GLU A 25 14.23 -24.83 -4.70
C GLU A 25 14.82 -25.94 -5.58
N ALA A 26 13.98 -26.66 -6.32
CA ALA A 26 14.41 -27.76 -7.18
C ALA A 26 15.07 -27.28 -8.48
N TYR A 27 14.54 -26.23 -9.09
CA TYR A 27 14.95 -25.80 -10.44
C TYR A 27 15.90 -24.60 -10.46
N PHE A 28 15.97 -23.80 -9.36
CA PHE A 28 16.78 -22.58 -9.27
C PHE A 28 17.73 -22.54 -8.06
N PRO A 29 18.44 -23.64 -7.72
CA PRO A 29 19.29 -23.70 -6.53
C PRO A 29 20.49 -22.74 -6.60
N GLN A 30 21.01 -22.46 -7.79
CA GLN A 30 22.14 -21.56 -7.98
C GLN A 30 21.75 -20.09 -7.75
N GLU A 31 20.60 -19.70 -8.27
CA GLU A 31 20.03 -18.38 -8.07
C GLU A 31 19.69 -18.13 -6.60
N LEU A 32 19.11 -19.14 -5.93
CA LEU A 32 18.80 -19.07 -4.50
C LEU A 32 20.04 -19.03 -3.59
N ALA A 33 21.18 -19.54 -4.07
CA ALA A 33 22.45 -19.40 -3.36
C ALA A 33 23.06 -18.01 -3.52
N THR A 34 22.66 -17.28 -4.57
CA THR A 34 23.23 -15.96 -4.91
C THR A 34 22.46 -14.81 -4.30
N TYR A 35 21.13 -14.95 -4.20
CA TYR A 35 20.25 -13.86 -3.81
C TYR A 35 19.53 -14.12 -2.48
N ASP A 36 19.09 -13.04 -1.82
CA ASP A 36 18.32 -13.08 -0.58
C ASP A 36 16.94 -13.72 -0.81
N ARG A 37 16.76 -14.92 -0.26
CA ARG A 37 15.56 -15.75 -0.42
C ARG A 37 14.31 -15.11 0.18
N GLU A 38 14.43 -14.54 1.38
CA GLU A 38 13.31 -13.89 2.07
C GLU A 38 12.86 -12.66 1.29
N LYS A 39 13.80 -11.91 0.76
CA LYS A 39 13.48 -10.76 -0.08
C LYS A 39 12.86 -11.16 -1.42
N ILE A 40 13.30 -12.26 -2.05
CA ILE A 40 12.65 -12.81 -3.27
C ILE A 40 11.21 -13.18 -2.94
N LYS A 41 10.98 -13.86 -1.82
CA LYS A 41 9.65 -14.25 -1.36
C LYS A 41 8.75 -13.05 -1.13
N LEU A 42 9.23 -12.02 -0.42
CA LEU A 42 8.52 -10.80 -0.13
C LEU A 42 8.12 -10.02 -1.40
N TRP A 43 8.98 -10.04 -2.42
CA TRP A 43 8.74 -9.30 -3.65
C TRP A 43 7.88 -10.03 -4.68
N TYR A 44 7.97 -11.36 -4.79
CA TYR A 44 7.40 -12.08 -5.95
C TYR A 44 6.52 -13.27 -5.60
N ASN A 45 6.47 -13.71 -4.33
CA ASN A 45 5.55 -14.75 -3.85
C ASN A 45 4.25 -14.12 -3.36
N GLY A 46 3.26 -14.96 -3.05
CA GLY A 46 2.06 -14.56 -2.31
C GLY A 46 0.76 -14.78 -3.05
N TYR A 47 0.78 -15.14 -4.32
CA TYR A 47 -0.46 -15.48 -5.02
C TYR A 47 -1.06 -16.77 -4.48
N ARG A 48 -2.32 -16.70 -4.07
CA ARG A 48 -3.09 -17.83 -3.56
C ARG A 48 -4.50 -17.77 -4.14
N TRP A 49 -4.91 -18.89 -4.70
CA TRP A 49 -6.18 -19.03 -5.41
C TRP A 49 -7.16 -19.96 -4.70
N ASP A 50 -6.78 -20.52 -3.56
CA ASP A 50 -7.58 -21.39 -2.71
C ASP A 50 -7.45 -20.94 -1.26
N THR A 51 -8.50 -21.13 -0.45
CA THR A 51 -8.52 -20.72 0.97
C THR A 51 -7.45 -21.42 1.81
N ASP A 52 -7.16 -22.69 1.48
CA ASP A 52 -6.13 -23.53 2.12
C ASP A 52 -4.88 -23.72 1.24
N GLY A 53 -4.87 -23.11 0.06
CA GLY A 53 -3.81 -23.28 -0.93
C GLY A 53 -2.48 -22.68 -0.50
N VAL A 54 -1.39 -23.23 -1.05
CA VAL A 54 -0.06 -22.65 -0.86
C VAL A 54 0.12 -21.41 -1.73
N ALA A 55 0.90 -20.46 -1.25
CA ALA A 55 1.26 -19.29 -2.02
C ALA A 55 2.30 -19.62 -3.09
N VAL A 56 2.13 -19.06 -4.29
CA VAL A 56 3.02 -19.26 -5.43
C VAL A 56 3.64 -17.95 -5.91
N TYR A 57 4.81 -18.08 -6.54
CA TYR A 57 5.53 -16.97 -7.18
C TYR A 57 4.92 -16.65 -8.54
N ASN A 58 4.91 -15.38 -8.91
CA ASN A 58 4.65 -14.97 -10.28
C ASN A 58 5.82 -15.42 -11.18
N PRO A 59 5.61 -16.33 -12.15
CA PRO A 59 6.70 -16.86 -12.96
C PRO A 59 7.40 -15.79 -13.79
N PHE A 60 6.63 -14.85 -14.35
CA PHE A 60 7.19 -13.79 -15.18
C PHE A 60 8.14 -12.89 -14.40
N SER A 61 7.70 -12.40 -13.24
CA SER A 61 8.48 -11.50 -12.38
C SER A 61 9.72 -12.19 -11.83
N LEU A 62 9.58 -13.43 -11.34
CA LEU A 62 10.68 -14.21 -10.79
C LEU A 62 11.77 -14.50 -11.85
N LEU A 63 11.38 -14.93 -13.04
CA LEU A 63 12.33 -15.22 -14.12
C LEU A 63 13.00 -13.93 -14.63
N ARG A 64 12.28 -12.82 -14.70
CA ARG A 64 12.84 -11.51 -15.03
C ARG A 64 13.83 -11.01 -13.98
N PHE A 65 13.56 -11.25 -12.68
CA PHE A 65 14.48 -10.94 -11.61
C PHE A 65 15.82 -11.69 -11.77
N PHE A 66 15.78 -13.00 -12.02
CA PHE A 66 16.99 -13.79 -12.24
C PHE A 66 17.74 -13.36 -13.52
N ALA A 67 17.05 -13.22 -14.64
CA ALA A 67 17.63 -12.76 -15.88
C ALA A 67 18.20 -11.33 -15.83
N GLY A 68 17.64 -10.48 -14.96
CA GLY A 68 18.05 -9.10 -14.73
C GLY A 68 19.19 -8.90 -13.74
N GLY A 69 19.85 -9.96 -13.30
CA GLY A 69 20.97 -9.90 -12.36
C GLY A 69 20.56 -9.57 -10.92
N GLY A 70 19.36 -9.97 -10.49
CA GLY A 70 18.93 -9.90 -9.10
C GLY A 70 18.50 -8.50 -8.62
N LYS A 71 18.14 -7.61 -9.53
CA LYS A 71 17.59 -6.29 -9.16
C LYS A 71 16.11 -6.40 -8.84
N PHE A 72 15.74 -6.11 -7.58
CA PHE A 72 14.34 -6.03 -7.17
C PHE A 72 13.68 -4.82 -7.80
N GLN A 73 12.68 -5.08 -8.62
CA GLN A 73 11.90 -4.06 -9.32
C GLN A 73 10.59 -4.66 -9.80
N ASN A 74 9.71 -3.80 -10.23
CA ASN A 74 8.42 -4.14 -10.74
C ASN A 74 8.51 -4.53 -12.22
N PHE A 75 8.37 -5.82 -12.51
CA PHE A 75 8.37 -6.36 -13.87
C PHE A 75 6.95 -6.53 -14.40
N TRP A 76 6.03 -6.99 -13.57
CA TRP A 76 4.67 -7.33 -13.97
C TRP A 76 3.91 -6.13 -14.51
N TYR A 77 4.05 -5.00 -13.84
CA TYR A 77 3.34 -3.78 -14.18
C TYR A 77 3.90 -3.06 -15.45
N ALA A 78 5.14 -3.34 -15.80
CA ALA A 78 5.77 -2.77 -17.00
C ALA A 78 5.09 -3.22 -18.30
N THR A 79 4.25 -4.25 -18.27
CA THR A 79 3.54 -4.79 -19.43
C THR A 79 2.23 -4.07 -19.76
N GLY A 80 1.73 -3.20 -18.90
CA GLY A 80 0.55 -2.35 -19.15
C GLY A 80 -0.23 -2.03 -17.88
N THR A 81 -0.41 -0.74 -17.61
CA THR A 81 -1.32 -0.29 -16.54
C THR A 81 -2.72 -0.19 -17.11
N PRO A 82 -3.71 -0.89 -16.55
CA PRO A 82 -5.10 -0.63 -16.90
C PRO A 82 -5.51 0.73 -16.32
N THR A 83 -5.39 1.80 -17.11
CA THR A 83 -5.83 3.15 -16.72
C THR A 83 -7.25 3.13 -16.17
N PHE A 84 -8.11 2.32 -16.79
CA PHE A 84 -9.47 2.07 -16.32
C PHE A 84 -9.52 1.60 -14.85
N LEU A 85 -8.65 0.66 -14.45
CA LEU A 85 -8.64 0.14 -13.08
C LEU A 85 -8.20 1.22 -12.06
N MET A 86 -7.25 2.05 -12.44
CA MET A 86 -6.79 3.16 -11.59
C MET A 86 -7.88 4.24 -11.46
N GLU A 87 -8.58 4.58 -12.55
CA GLU A 87 -9.71 5.51 -12.50
C GLU A 87 -10.88 4.95 -11.67
N LEU A 88 -11.16 3.66 -11.78
CA LEU A 88 -12.17 2.99 -10.96
C LEU A 88 -11.77 2.99 -9.48
N SER A 89 -10.50 2.72 -9.16
CA SER A 89 -9.95 2.81 -7.79
C SER A 89 -10.13 4.19 -7.19
N LYS A 90 -9.91 5.22 -7.99
CA LYS A 90 -10.08 6.60 -7.59
C LYS A 90 -11.54 6.95 -7.35
N SER A 91 -12.46 6.51 -8.22
CA SER A 91 -13.90 6.77 -8.08
C SER A 91 -14.51 6.08 -6.86
N GLU A 92 -14.06 4.88 -6.54
CA GLU A 92 -14.49 4.12 -5.36
C GLU A 92 -13.80 4.57 -4.06
N HIS A 93 -12.93 5.58 -4.12
CA HIS A 93 -12.11 6.05 -2.99
C HIS A 93 -11.32 4.91 -2.31
N PHE A 94 -10.85 3.97 -3.13
CA PHE A 94 -10.21 2.74 -2.69
C PHE A 94 -8.71 2.98 -2.48
N TYR A 95 -8.33 3.39 -1.29
CA TYR A 95 -6.96 3.69 -0.88
C TYR A 95 -6.53 3.03 0.44
N SER A 96 -7.45 2.39 1.15
CA SER A 96 -7.14 1.61 2.34
C SER A 96 -7.15 0.11 1.99
N PHE A 97 -6.03 -0.56 2.18
CA PHE A 97 -5.80 -1.95 1.77
C PHE A 97 -5.36 -2.84 2.93
N THR A 98 -5.76 -2.51 4.14
CA THR A 98 -5.32 -3.29 5.30
C THR A 98 -5.93 -4.68 5.33
N GLU A 99 -7.23 -4.80 5.14
CA GLU A 99 -7.92 -6.07 4.93
C GLU A 99 -9.21 -5.79 4.16
N ILE A 100 -9.36 -6.45 3.02
CA ILE A 100 -10.56 -6.34 2.20
C ILE A 100 -11.32 -7.63 2.36
N THR A 101 -12.58 -7.53 2.79
CA THR A 101 -13.47 -8.69 2.84
C THR A 101 -14.44 -8.67 1.66
N ALA A 102 -14.65 -9.83 1.05
CA ALA A 102 -15.62 -10.01 -0.02
C ALA A 102 -16.31 -11.38 0.12
N ASP A 103 -17.56 -11.49 -0.27
CA ASP A 103 -18.21 -12.79 -0.39
C ASP A 103 -17.45 -13.65 -1.41
N LEU A 104 -17.13 -14.88 -1.03
CA LEU A 104 -16.34 -15.79 -1.88
C LEU A 104 -17.06 -16.06 -3.22
N ASN A 105 -18.37 -16.10 -3.22
CA ASN A 105 -19.16 -16.30 -4.45
C ASN A 105 -19.03 -15.10 -5.41
N ASP A 106 -18.90 -13.89 -4.87
CA ASP A 106 -18.76 -12.68 -5.70
C ASP A 106 -17.42 -12.65 -6.43
N LEU A 107 -16.38 -13.29 -5.88
CA LEU A 107 -15.06 -13.37 -6.52
C LEU A 107 -15.07 -14.22 -7.81
N GLN A 108 -16.00 -15.17 -7.93
CA GLN A 108 -16.17 -16.03 -9.10
C GLN A 108 -17.12 -15.42 -10.15
N ASN A 109 -18.00 -14.50 -9.73
CA ASN A 109 -19.04 -13.95 -10.58
C ASN A 109 -18.65 -12.58 -11.14
N PHE A 110 -18.23 -12.56 -12.39
CA PHE A 110 -17.96 -11.32 -13.13
C PHE A 110 -19.17 -10.93 -13.98
N SER A 111 -19.82 -9.80 -13.66
CA SER A 111 -20.85 -9.19 -14.49
C SER A 111 -20.33 -7.91 -15.14
N ILE A 112 -20.38 -7.85 -16.48
CA ILE A 112 -19.98 -6.66 -17.24
C ILE A 112 -20.96 -5.49 -16.99
N GLU A 113 -22.21 -5.80 -16.62
CA GLU A 113 -23.24 -4.80 -16.39
C GLU A 113 -23.12 -4.10 -15.02
N ASN A 114 -22.56 -4.81 -14.03
CA ASN A 114 -22.27 -4.29 -12.70
C ASN A 114 -20.84 -4.70 -12.32
N ILE A 115 -19.88 -3.87 -12.69
CA ILE A 115 -18.47 -4.11 -12.38
C ILE A 115 -18.26 -3.91 -10.87
N ASN A 116 -18.22 -5.01 -10.13
CA ASN A 116 -17.80 -4.98 -8.74
C ASN A 116 -16.27 -4.88 -8.69
N PHE A 117 -15.75 -3.85 -8.05
CA PHE A 117 -14.34 -3.48 -8.07
C PHE A 117 -13.41 -4.53 -7.43
N VAL A 118 -13.80 -5.08 -6.27
CA VAL A 118 -12.96 -6.05 -5.53
C VAL A 118 -12.77 -7.36 -6.30
N PRO A 119 -13.80 -8.00 -6.87
CA PRO A 119 -13.63 -9.13 -7.77
C PRO A 119 -12.71 -8.85 -8.96
N VAL A 120 -12.81 -7.67 -9.57
CA VAL A 120 -11.89 -7.29 -10.67
C VAL A 120 -10.45 -7.25 -10.21
N LEU A 121 -10.15 -6.66 -9.05
CA LEU A 121 -8.80 -6.65 -8.49
C LEU A 121 -8.28 -8.07 -8.19
N PHE A 122 -9.14 -8.96 -7.70
CA PHE A 122 -8.78 -10.35 -7.46
C PHE A 122 -8.52 -11.09 -8.77
N GLN A 123 -9.44 -11.07 -9.71
CA GLN A 123 -9.33 -11.76 -11.01
C GLN A 123 -8.16 -11.26 -11.85
N THR A 124 -7.78 -10.00 -11.72
CA THR A 124 -6.63 -9.41 -12.42
C THR A 124 -5.32 -9.55 -11.66
N GLY A 125 -5.29 -10.20 -10.48
CA GLY A 125 -4.08 -10.49 -9.72
C GLY A 125 -3.53 -9.32 -8.88
N TYR A 126 -4.31 -8.26 -8.66
CA TYR A 126 -3.93 -7.21 -7.71
C TYR A 126 -4.17 -7.62 -6.27
N LEU A 127 -5.18 -8.45 -6.04
CA LEU A 127 -5.48 -9.02 -4.73
C LEU A 127 -5.33 -10.54 -4.76
N THR A 128 -5.09 -11.11 -3.60
CA THR A 128 -4.99 -12.55 -3.36
C THR A 128 -5.69 -12.91 -2.05
N LEU A 129 -6.03 -14.19 -1.89
CA LEU A 129 -6.57 -14.71 -0.65
C LEU A 129 -5.48 -14.75 0.42
N VAL A 130 -5.74 -14.15 1.58
CA VAL A 130 -4.88 -14.23 2.77
C VAL A 130 -5.57 -14.89 3.95
N GLY A 131 -6.88 -15.01 3.92
CA GLY A 131 -7.69 -15.70 4.92
C GLY A 131 -9.10 -15.96 4.42
N TYR A 132 -9.87 -16.67 5.24
CA TYR A 132 -11.25 -17.03 4.95
C TYR A 132 -12.05 -17.14 6.26
N ASP A 133 -13.22 -16.53 6.28
CA ASP A 133 -14.22 -16.65 7.34
C ASP A 133 -15.28 -17.67 6.90
N GLU A 134 -15.21 -18.89 7.45
CA GLU A 134 -16.15 -19.97 7.13
C GLU A 134 -17.59 -19.66 7.55
N VAL A 135 -17.79 -18.85 8.61
CA VAL A 135 -19.12 -18.56 9.15
C VAL A 135 -19.89 -17.62 8.22
N LEU A 136 -19.19 -16.61 7.69
CA LEU A 136 -19.80 -15.60 6.82
C LEU A 136 -19.54 -15.88 5.33
N ASN A 137 -18.81 -16.94 4.99
CA ASN A 137 -18.35 -17.23 3.63
C ASN A 137 -17.56 -16.06 2.99
N ASN A 138 -16.79 -15.34 3.81
CA ASN A 138 -16.04 -14.19 3.37
C ASN A 138 -14.57 -14.50 3.13
N ALA A 139 -14.08 -14.15 1.97
CA ALA A 139 -12.66 -14.08 1.65
C ALA A 139 -12.03 -12.86 2.30
N ILE A 140 -10.85 -13.02 2.89
CA ILE A 140 -9.99 -11.92 3.33
C ILE A 140 -8.90 -11.76 2.28
N LEU A 141 -8.82 -10.57 1.70
CA LEU A 141 -7.97 -10.26 0.56
C LEU A 141 -6.92 -9.22 0.93
N SER A 142 -5.74 -9.33 0.32
CA SER A 142 -4.67 -8.34 0.42
C SER A 142 -3.84 -8.34 -0.86
N PHE A 143 -2.86 -7.44 -0.98
CA PHE A 143 -1.87 -7.52 -2.04
C PHE A 143 -1.04 -8.81 -1.92
N PRO A 144 -0.74 -9.51 -3.02
CA PRO A 144 0.05 -10.74 -2.96
C PRO A 144 1.48 -10.50 -2.49
N ASN A 145 2.08 -9.39 -2.88
CA ASN A 145 3.50 -9.11 -2.64
C ASN A 145 3.85 -7.63 -2.80
N LEU A 146 5.12 -7.28 -2.52
CA LEU A 146 5.60 -5.90 -2.62
C LEU A 146 5.62 -5.38 -4.06
N GLU A 147 5.85 -6.22 -5.07
CA GLU A 147 5.83 -5.81 -6.47
C GLU A 147 4.47 -5.22 -6.85
N VAL A 148 3.41 -5.95 -6.54
CA VAL A 148 2.04 -5.53 -6.85
C VAL A 148 1.62 -4.33 -6.00
N LYS A 149 1.89 -4.38 -4.69
CA LYS A 149 1.58 -3.29 -3.76
C LYS A 149 2.26 -1.98 -4.17
N GLU A 150 3.57 -2.01 -4.43
CA GLU A 150 4.34 -0.83 -4.88
C GLU A 150 3.76 -0.25 -6.16
N SER A 151 3.50 -1.12 -7.12
CA SER A 151 2.99 -0.72 -8.42
C SER A 151 1.64 -0.06 -8.34
N TYR A 152 0.72 -0.69 -7.64
CA TYR A 152 -0.64 -0.19 -7.50
C TYR A 152 -0.66 1.16 -6.78
N LEU A 153 -0.04 1.25 -5.60
CA LEU A 153 -0.01 2.48 -4.81
C LEU A 153 0.68 3.63 -5.55
N ARG A 154 1.79 3.34 -6.25
CA ARG A 154 2.50 4.35 -7.03
C ARG A 154 1.65 4.90 -8.17
N ASN A 155 1.02 4.03 -8.94
CA ASN A 155 0.20 4.50 -10.06
C ASN A 155 -1.04 5.25 -9.60
N LEU A 156 -1.63 4.83 -8.49
CA LEU A 156 -2.72 5.57 -7.88
C LEU A 156 -2.25 6.93 -7.35
N ALA A 157 -1.08 7.01 -6.72
CA ALA A 157 -0.48 8.28 -6.28
C ALA A 157 -0.17 9.20 -7.48
N ASP A 158 0.45 8.67 -8.52
CA ASP A 158 0.76 9.43 -9.74
C ASP A 158 -0.52 9.91 -10.46
N LEU A 159 -1.61 9.13 -10.41
CA LEU A 159 -2.92 9.54 -10.93
C LEU A 159 -3.54 10.68 -10.11
N TYR A 160 -3.45 10.64 -8.78
CA TYR A 160 -3.92 11.75 -7.93
C TYR A 160 -3.09 13.01 -8.12
N ILE A 161 -1.77 12.88 -8.25
CA ILE A 161 -0.84 14.01 -8.39
C ILE A 161 -0.83 14.56 -9.83
N GLN A 162 -1.39 13.84 -10.81
CA GLN A 162 -1.54 14.21 -12.24
C GLN A 162 -0.28 14.83 -12.88
N SER A 163 0.89 14.28 -12.62
CA SER A 163 2.13 14.75 -13.25
C SER A 163 2.67 13.74 -14.26
N GLN A 164 3.27 14.25 -15.35
CA GLN A 164 3.81 13.44 -16.43
C GLN A 164 5.12 12.71 -16.09
N THR A 165 5.70 12.91 -14.91
CA THR A 165 7.06 12.46 -14.57
C THR A 165 7.18 11.74 -13.23
N SER A 166 6.29 10.78 -12.92
CA SER A 166 6.31 9.99 -11.65
C SER A 166 6.73 10.82 -10.43
N PRO A 167 6.01 11.87 -10.07
CA PRO A 167 6.40 12.81 -9.01
C PRO A 167 6.37 12.15 -7.63
N SER A 168 5.58 11.09 -7.45
CA SER A 168 5.47 10.36 -6.19
C SER A 168 6.83 9.90 -5.66
N LYS A 169 7.72 9.36 -6.52
CA LYS A 169 9.07 8.94 -6.09
C LYS A 169 9.94 10.09 -5.57
N VAL A 170 9.87 11.25 -6.20
CA VAL A 170 10.63 12.43 -5.76
C VAL A 170 10.10 12.92 -4.43
N ILE A 171 8.78 13.02 -4.30
CA ILE A 171 8.11 13.43 -3.05
C ILE A 171 8.45 12.47 -1.91
N LEU A 172 8.36 11.15 -2.14
CA LEU A 172 8.71 10.15 -1.15
C LEU A 172 10.17 10.21 -0.74
N SER A 173 11.09 10.44 -1.68
CA SER A 173 12.51 10.65 -1.36
C SER A 173 12.72 11.87 -0.47
N ASP A 174 12.03 12.97 -0.75
CA ASP A 174 12.12 14.18 0.06
C ASP A 174 11.50 13.98 1.45
N ILE A 175 10.36 13.28 1.54
CA ILE A 175 9.74 12.88 2.82
C ILE A 175 10.70 12.02 3.64
N LEU A 176 11.28 10.97 3.06
CA LEU A 176 12.21 10.09 3.77
C LEU A 176 13.46 10.85 4.27
N LYS A 177 14.01 11.75 3.44
CA LYS A 177 15.15 12.59 3.85
C LYS A 177 14.79 13.51 5.01
N SER A 178 13.56 14.04 5.03
CA SER A 178 13.11 14.91 6.13
C SER A 178 12.97 14.15 7.45
N PHE A 179 12.51 12.90 7.44
CA PHE A 179 12.49 12.04 8.62
C PHE A 179 13.89 11.73 9.12
N LYS A 180 14.79 11.32 8.23
CA LYS A 180 16.19 11.03 8.59
C LYS A 180 16.92 12.25 9.16
N ALA A 181 16.65 13.43 8.62
CA ALA A 181 17.23 14.68 9.10
C ALA A 181 16.47 15.28 10.31
N LYS A 182 15.34 14.69 10.71
CA LYS A 182 14.43 15.23 11.74
C LYS A 182 14.09 16.71 11.49
N HIS A 183 13.73 17.03 10.24
CA HIS A 183 13.56 18.42 9.79
C HIS A 183 12.09 18.72 9.45
N PRO A 184 11.33 19.37 10.36
CA PRO A 184 9.88 19.63 10.22
C PRO A 184 9.51 20.42 8.96
N GLU A 185 10.21 21.52 8.68
CA GLU A 185 9.93 22.34 7.52
C GLU A 185 10.19 21.62 6.18
N ALA A 186 11.21 20.76 6.11
CA ALA A 186 11.46 19.95 4.93
C ALA A 186 10.31 18.93 4.70
N LEU A 187 9.79 18.32 5.77
CA LEU A 187 8.63 17.42 5.71
C LEU A 187 7.38 18.18 5.21
N LYS A 188 7.09 19.34 5.78
CA LYS A 188 5.99 20.20 5.37
C LYS A 188 6.08 20.55 3.88
N ILE A 189 7.25 20.98 3.42
CA ILE A 189 7.49 21.32 2.00
C ILE A 189 7.29 20.09 1.11
N ALA A 190 7.82 18.92 1.50
CA ALA A 190 7.73 17.70 0.72
C ALA A 190 6.28 17.24 0.54
N ILE A 191 5.48 17.24 1.61
CA ILE A 191 4.06 16.87 1.54
C ILE A 191 3.29 17.94 0.73
N ASN A 192 3.53 19.21 0.92
CA ASN A 192 2.87 20.29 0.17
C ASN A 192 3.14 20.23 -1.33
N LYS A 193 4.29 19.69 -1.76
CA LYS A 193 4.53 19.42 -3.20
C LYS A 193 3.50 18.46 -3.78
N ALA A 194 3.07 17.43 -3.02
CA ALA A 194 2.04 16.53 -3.50
C ALA A 194 0.72 17.25 -3.78
N PHE A 195 0.32 18.16 -2.88
CA PHE A 195 -0.95 18.88 -3.00
C PHE A 195 -0.96 19.94 -4.09
N LYS A 196 0.17 20.60 -4.36
CA LYS A 196 0.28 21.61 -5.43
C LYS A 196 0.03 21.07 -6.84
N HIS A 197 0.24 19.77 -7.03
CA HIS A 197 0.06 19.11 -8.32
C HIS A 197 -1.30 18.42 -8.49
N ILE A 198 -2.16 18.49 -7.48
CA ILE A 198 -3.49 17.89 -7.53
C ILE A 198 -4.44 18.85 -8.24
N PRO A 199 -4.93 18.50 -9.44
CA PRO A 199 -5.90 19.33 -10.12
C PRO A 199 -7.24 19.21 -9.45
N TYR A 200 -7.98 20.29 -9.45
CA TYR A 200 -9.33 20.36 -8.90
C TYR A 200 -10.32 19.64 -9.80
N PRO A 201 -11.06 18.64 -9.34
CA PRO A 201 -12.30 18.29 -10.00
C PRO A 201 -13.30 19.45 -9.80
N LEU A 202 -13.65 20.12 -10.89
CA LEU A 202 -14.72 21.09 -10.91
C LEU A 202 -16.01 20.45 -10.38
N GLY A 203 -16.44 20.80 -9.17
CA GLY A 203 -17.73 20.44 -8.61
C GLY A 203 -17.78 19.39 -7.49
N GLN A 204 -16.69 18.75 -7.09
CA GLN A 204 -16.67 17.91 -5.89
C GLN A 204 -16.30 18.74 -4.66
N LYS A 205 -17.09 18.66 -3.59
CA LYS A 205 -16.73 19.21 -2.28
C LYS A 205 -15.52 18.44 -1.77
N GLU A 206 -14.35 19.09 -1.76
CA GLU A 206 -13.16 18.55 -1.10
C GLU A 206 -13.50 18.34 0.38
N ASN A 207 -13.56 17.08 0.77
CA ASN A 207 -13.79 16.73 2.16
C ASN A 207 -12.45 16.29 2.79
N GLU A 208 -12.46 16.17 4.10
CA GLU A 208 -11.32 15.67 4.88
C GLU A 208 -10.78 14.34 4.34
N GLN A 209 -11.68 13.47 3.89
CA GLN A 209 -11.34 12.13 3.36
C GLN A 209 -10.41 12.19 2.14
N PHE A 210 -10.55 13.20 1.27
CA PHE A 210 -9.68 13.36 0.10
C PHE A 210 -8.22 13.65 0.50
N TYR A 211 -8.00 14.58 1.44
CA TYR A 211 -6.65 14.91 1.92
C TYR A 211 -6.04 13.75 2.70
N GLN A 212 -6.83 13.11 3.56
CA GLN A 212 -6.42 11.91 4.29
C GLN A 212 -6.04 10.78 3.33
N ALA A 213 -6.78 10.57 2.25
CA ALA A 213 -6.50 9.55 1.25
C ALA A 213 -5.12 9.73 0.62
N ILE A 214 -4.77 10.94 0.20
CA ILE A 214 -3.48 11.22 -0.44
C ILE A 214 -2.33 11.00 0.54
N VAL A 215 -2.48 11.50 1.75
CA VAL A 215 -1.47 11.30 2.79
C VAL A 215 -1.31 9.82 3.11
N HIS A 216 -2.42 9.11 3.31
CA HIS A 216 -2.41 7.66 3.54
C HIS A 216 -1.70 6.91 2.40
N LEU A 217 -2.01 7.27 1.16
CA LEU A 217 -1.41 6.67 -0.03
C LEU A 217 0.11 6.91 -0.09
N LEU A 218 0.55 8.15 0.16
CA LEU A 218 1.97 8.49 0.19
C LEU A 218 2.72 7.73 1.30
N PHE A 219 2.15 7.67 2.51
CA PHE A 219 2.80 6.97 3.61
C PHE A 219 2.75 5.45 3.46
N SER A 220 1.67 4.89 2.91
CA SER A 220 1.62 3.46 2.58
C SER A 220 2.67 3.08 1.54
N LEU A 221 2.86 3.93 0.52
CA LEU A 221 3.89 3.75 -0.49
C LEU A 221 5.30 3.94 0.11
N LEU A 222 5.48 4.91 1.01
CA LEU A 222 6.73 5.06 1.76
C LEU A 222 7.07 3.78 2.54
N GLY A 223 6.08 3.18 3.21
CA GLY A 223 6.23 1.93 3.95
C GLY A 223 6.78 0.79 3.10
N VAL A 224 6.34 0.68 1.84
CA VAL A 224 6.88 -0.32 0.89
C VAL A 224 8.37 -0.07 0.64
N TYR A 225 8.80 1.18 0.44
CA TYR A 225 10.20 1.49 0.13
C TYR A 225 11.14 1.32 1.33
N ILE A 226 10.68 1.59 2.54
CA ILE A 226 11.50 1.46 3.76
C ILE A 226 11.40 0.06 4.39
N HIS A 227 10.62 -0.85 3.78
CA HIS A 227 10.32 -2.18 4.33
C HIS A 227 9.80 -2.15 5.76
N SER A 228 9.05 -1.10 6.11
CA SER A 228 8.42 -0.89 7.41
C SER A 228 6.91 -1.02 7.28
N GLU A 229 6.27 -1.55 8.29
CA GLU A 229 4.83 -1.51 8.40
C GLU A 229 4.42 -0.08 8.75
N VAL A 230 3.68 0.55 7.85
CA VAL A 230 2.98 1.79 8.14
C VAL A 230 1.56 1.40 8.56
N HIS A 231 1.32 1.44 9.86
CA HIS A 231 -0.01 1.17 10.41
C HIS A 231 -0.89 2.41 10.20
N THR A 232 -1.92 2.26 9.41
CA THR A 232 -2.92 3.29 9.14
C THR A 232 -4.30 2.75 9.46
N LYS A 233 -5.01 3.49 10.28
CA LYS A 233 -6.43 3.40 10.71
C LYS A 233 -7.05 2.04 11.09
N ASP A 234 -7.45 1.98 12.35
CA ASP A 234 -8.78 1.66 12.89
C ASP A 234 -8.76 1.99 14.39
N GLY A 235 -9.08 3.27 14.72
CA GLY A 235 -8.99 3.79 16.09
C GLY A 235 -7.56 4.09 16.56
N ARG A 236 -6.59 4.16 15.63
CA ARG A 236 -5.16 4.43 15.83
C ARG A 236 -4.75 5.70 15.08
N ALA A 237 -3.49 6.14 15.25
CA ALA A 237 -2.92 7.26 14.54
C ALA A 237 -3.12 7.18 13.01
N ASP A 238 -3.15 8.30 12.34
CA ASP A 238 -3.31 8.33 10.88
C ASP A 238 -2.13 7.67 10.16
N ALA A 239 -0.90 7.76 10.72
CA ALA A 239 0.24 6.96 10.28
C ALA A 239 1.28 6.76 11.38
N ILE A 240 1.87 5.56 11.47
CA ILE A 240 3.05 5.29 12.29
C ILE A 240 4.14 4.73 11.39
N ILE A 241 5.34 5.36 11.42
CA ILE A 241 6.49 5.02 10.60
C ILE A 241 7.63 4.62 11.53
N SER A 242 8.16 3.41 11.37
CA SER A 242 9.36 2.95 12.10
C SER A 242 10.52 2.81 11.13
N ILE A 243 11.57 3.59 11.35
CA ILE A 243 12.85 3.52 10.63
C ILE A 243 14.00 3.43 11.65
N ASP A 244 15.25 3.35 11.18
CA ASP A 244 16.40 3.26 12.08
C ASP A 244 16.54 4.51 12.95
N GLU A 245 16.17 5.66 12.42
CA GLU A 245 16.26 6.96 13.09
C GLU A 245 15.20 7.19 14.18
N GLY A 246 14.13 6.38 14.22
CA GLY A 246 13.08 6.47 15.23
C GLY A 246 11.72 5.92 14.82
N VAL A 247 10.76 6.07 15.72
CA VAL A 247 9.33 5.81 15.49
C VAL A 247 8.60 7.15 15.43
N PHE A 248 7.88 7.38 14.34
CA PHE A 248 7.19 8.64 14.07
C PHE A 248 5.69 8.39 13.98
N CYS A 249 4.93 8.97 14.90
CA CYS A 249 3.47 8.95 14.91
C CYS A 249 2.92 10.25 14.32
N LEU A 250 2.16 10.15 13.25
CA LEU A 250 1.57 11.29 12.56
C LEU A 250 0.05 11.31 12.79
N GLU A 251 -0.48 12.48 13.05
CA GLU A 251 -1.91 12.75 13.15
C GLU A 251 -2.26 14.01 12.36
N PHE A 252 -3.35 13.93 11.57
CA PHE A 252 -3.78 14.99 10.67
C PHE A 252 -5.08 15.62 11.14
N LYS A 253 -5.17 16.93 11.02
CA LYS A 253 -6.40 17.70 11.22
C LYS A 253 -6.68 18.55 9.97
N LEU A 254 -7.94 18.83 9.74
CA LEU A 254 -8.39 19.71 8.68
C LEU A 254 -9.09 20.92 9.29
N ASP A 255 -8.60 22.15 8.97
CA ASP A 255 -9.11 23.41 9.50
C ASP A 255 -9.22 23.47 11.04
N GLN A 256 -8.25 22.87 11.73
CA GLN A 256 -8.17 22.88 13.20
C GLN A 256 -6.81 23.43 13.65
N SER A 257 -6.03 22.67 14.44
CA SER A 257 -4.66 23.02 14.81
C SER A 257 -3.74 21.79 14.87
N ALA A 258 -2.45 22.01 14.66
CA ALA A 258 -1.46 20.94 14.81
C ALA A 258 -1.30 20.51 16.28
N GLU A 259 -1.53 21.44 17.25
CA GLU A 259 -1.56 21.12 18.68
C GLU A 259 -2.65 20.10 19.01
N SER A 260 -3.85 20.26 18.43
CA SER A 260 -4.96 19.32 18.65
C SER A 260 -4.63 17.91 18.14
N ALA A 261 -3.87 17.82 17.05
CA ALA A 261 -3.37 16.54 16.53
C ALA A 261 -2.34 15.91 17.50
N VAL A 262 -1.36 16.69 17.96
CA VAL A 262 -0.38 16.23 18.95
C VAL A 262 -1.06 15.76 20.23
N GLN A 263 -2.03 16.55 20.73
CA GLN A 263 -2.76 16.20 21.96
C GLN A 263 -3.54 14.87 21.80
N GLN A 264 -4.16 14.64 20.66
CA GLN A 264 -4.86 13.37 20.39
C GLN A 264 -3.91 12.17 20.44
N VAL A 265 -2.69 12.26 19.87
CA VAL A 265 -1.70 11.18 19.94
C VAL A 265 -1.32 10.87 21.39
N LYS A 266 -1.13 11.92 22.23
CA LYS A 266 -0.81 11.78 23.66
C LYS A 266 -1.97 11.14 24.42
N ASP A 267 -3.18 11.62 24.25
CA ASP A 267 -4.38 11.14 24.96
C ASP A 267 -4.69 9.68 24.63
N LYS A 268 -4.46 9.28 23.40
CA LYS A 268 -4.71 7.91 22.91
C LYS A 268 -3.52 6.96 23.09
N GLN A 269 -2.36 7.47 23.53
CA GLN A 269 -1.14 6.69 23.76
C GLN A 269 -0.74 5.81 22.56
N TYR A 270 -0.84 6.33 21.35
CA TYR A 270 -0.59 5.55 20.12
C TYR A 270 0.84 4.97 20.04
N LEU A 271 1.82 5.57 20.70
CA LEU A 271 3.21 5.13 20.73
C LEU A 271 3.52 4.05 21.78
N ALA A 272 2.62 3.78 22.72
CA ALA A 272 2.87 2.81 23.82
C ALA A 272 3.28 1.42 23.31
N ALA A 273 2.70 0.95 22.19
CA ALA A 273 3.03 -0.36 21.62
C ALA A 273 4.46 -0.43 21.02
N TYR A 274 5.18 0.69 20.94
CA TYR A 274 6.51 0.79 20.31
C TYR A 274 7.63 1.09 21.30
N GLU A 275 7.33 1.23 22.59
CA GLU A 275 8.32 1.54 23.65
C GLU A 275 9.42 0.48 23.74
N ASP A 276 9.04 -0.79 23.57
CA ASP A 276 10.00 -1.93 23.63
C ASP A 276 11.02 -1.94 22.48
N LEU A 277 10.84 -1.14 21.45
CA LEU A 277 11.78 -1.06 20.33
C LEU A 277 13.07 -0.32 20.70
N GLY A 278 13.10 0.44 21.81
CA GLY A 278 14.26 1.21 22.27
C GLY A 278 14.73 2.30 21.29
N LYS A 279 13.84 2.75 20.41
CA LYS A 279 14.09 3.81 19.42
C LYS A 279 13.56 5.16 19.92
N PRO A 280 14.17 6.29 19.49
CA PRO A 280 13.57 7.61 19.72
C PRO A 280 12.15 7.66 19.17
N MET A 281 11.23 8.24 19.93
CA MET A 281 9.83 8.38 19.52
C MET A 281 9.47 9.83 19.23
N HIS A 282 8.69 10.05 18.20
CA HIS A 282 8.33 11.37 17.74
C HIS A 282 6.82 11.46 17.47
N ILE A 283 6.21 12.57 17.86
CA ILE A 283 4.83 12.93 17.52
C ILE A 283 4.87 14.05 16.50
N ILE A 284 4.12 13.91 15.42
CA ILE A 284 4.00 14.90 14.35
C ILE A 284 2.53 15.23 14.16
N GLY A 285 2.12 16.39 14.66
CA GLY A 285 0.79 16.96 14.42
C GLY A 285 0.79 17.83 13.17
N ILE A 286 -0.19 17.62 12.31
CA ILE A 286 -0.29 18.31 11.02
C ILE A 286 -1.68 18.88 10.87
N ASN A 287 -1.78 20.20 10.58
CA ASN A 287 -3.04 20.85 10.23
C ASN A 287 -3.05 21.27 8.77
N PHE A 288 -4.04 20.76 8.02
CA PHE A 288 -4.34 21.15 6.66
C PHE A 288 -5.34 22.31 6.64
N SER A 289 -5.06 23.33 5.83
CA SER A 289 -6.01 24.38 5.51
C SER A 289 -6.71 24.10 4.19
N ARG A 290 -8.03 23.97 4.21
CA ARG A 290 -8.87 23.83 3.02
C ARG A 290 -8.81 25.06 2.12
N GLU A 291 -8.76 26.25 2.74
CA GLU A 291 -8.67 27.53 2.03
C GLU A 291 -7.35 27.65 1.27
N LYS A 292 -6.22 27.40 1.95
CA LYS A 292 -4.88 27.51 1.38
C LYS A 292 -4.45 26.28 0.58
N LYS A 293 -5.15 25.15 0.79
CA LYS A 293 -4.89 23.85 0.13
C LYS A 293 -3.49 23.32 0.36
N GLU A 294 -3.00 23.50 1.57
CA GLU A 294 -1.67 23.08 2.00
C GLU A 294 -1.64 22.81 3.50
N ILE A 295 -0.58 22.16 3.95
CA ILE A 295 -0.25 22.13 5.38
C ILE A 295 0.04 23.56 5.81
N GLU A 296 -0.80 24.08 6.68
CA GLU A 296 -0.62 25.41 7.27
C GLU A 296 0.33 25.34 8.46
N GLU A 297 0.17 24.30 9.29
CA GLU A 297 0.93 24.12 10.51
C GLU A 297 1.41 22.69 10.67
N LEU A 298 2.64 22.53 11.18
CA LEU A 298 3.24 21.24 11.50
C LEU A 298 4.03 21.39 12.80
N ILE A 299 3.69 20.56 13.80
CA ILE A 299 4.40 20.47 15.07
C ILE A 299 5.08 19.11 15.13
N TRP A 300 6.35 19.11 15.52
CA TRP A 300 7.15 17.91 15.67
C TRP A 300 7.79 17.90 17.06
N GLU A 301 7.40 16.94 17.88
CA GLU A 301 7.90 16.75 19.24
C GLU A 301 8.64 15.41 19.36
N GLU A 302 9.79 15.40 20.02
CA GLU A 302 10.44 14.17 20.47
C GLU A 302 9.86 13.80 21.84
N VAL A 303 9.45 12.54 21.97
CA VAL A 303 8.88 11.99 23.22
C VAL A 303 9.90 11.07 23.84
N HIS A 304 10.19 11.29 25.10
CA HIS A 304 11.01 10.38 25.88
C HIS A 304 10.06 9.40 26.62
N PRO A 305 10.36 8.09 26.61
CA PRO A 305 9.58 7.10 27.34
C PRO A 305 9.56 7.33 28.86
#